data_0b042f3e5a0f08133d13c669e12628dd
#
_entry.id   0b042f3e5a0f08133d13c669e12628dd
#
_cell.length_a   1.000
_cell.length_b   1.000
_cell.length_c   1.000
_cell.angle_alpha   90.00
_cell.angle_beta   90.00
_cell.angle_gamma   90.00
#
_symmetry.space_group_name_H-M   'P 1'
#
loop_
_entity.id
_entity.type
_entity.pdbx_description
1 polymer ?
#
loop_
_entity_poly.entity_id
_entity_poly.type
_entity_poly.pdbx_seq_one_letter_code
_entity_poly.pdbx_strand_id
1 'polypeptide(L)'
;MTEISYTTREAVAACLDTKLTARIATVVDGAAAAATGSIEGLCHRRFYPELRTMTFDWPDRQSPTSWRLWLDANELISVTSLTAGGVVVPASDYLLRPDDRPPYTRVEIDLSSSAAFSSGDTHQRAISITGLFGYRADEATAGTTAASVGTTSTTTVDVSDSSGVGVGDLLRVDSERMTVTGRSALDTGQDLTTTLDADVGDETFGVASGVAVAVGETVLVDSERMVVEDVAGNTLVVARGADGTTVAAHSIGASVYAPRRLTVVRGVLGTTAAVHSSGAAVYRHLPPPLVRELATEEAITSVLEKVTGLARVVGEYSGRLGRSDTVTAGYGQTSDKKRDAVGRGLSAIRADCYAEHGRKLRSRAV
;
A
#
# COMPACT_ATOMS: atom_id res chain seq x y z
N MET A 1 3.03 2.55 -16.72
CA MET A 1 2.96 3.28 -15.44
C MET A 1 3.01 2.24 -14.34
N THR A 2 3.87 2.39 -13.37
CA THR A 2 3.94 1.48 -12.23
C THR A 2 2.71 1.76 -11.37
N GLU A 3 1.79 0.82 -11.30
CA GLU A 3 0.56 0.99 -10.54
C GLU A 3 0.86 0.72 -9.07
N ILE A 4 0.74 1.74 -8.23
CA ILE A 4 0.78 1.63 -6.77
C ILE A 4 -0.59 1.16 -6.32
N SER A 5 -0.63 0.25 -5.36
CA SER A 5 -1.89 -0.27 -4.85
C SER A 5 -2.07 0.05 -3.36
N TYR A 6 -3.31 0.29 -2.94
CA TYR A 6 -3.66 0.47 -1.52
C TYR A 6 -3.97 -0.84 -0.80
N THR A 7 -3.98 -1.94 -1.53
CA THR A 7 -4.05 -3.31 -1.01
C THR A 7 -3.04 -4.19 -1.74
N THR A 8 -2.74 -5.35 -1.22
CA THR A 8 -1.78 -6.27 -1.82
C THR A 8 -2.47 -7.50 -2.41
N ARG A 9 -1.80 -8.15 -3.36
CA ARG A 9 -2.24 -9.44 -3.90
C ARG A 9 -2.52 -10.45 -2.79
N GLU A 10 -1.63 -10.52 -1.82
CA GLU A 10 -1.68 -11.45 -0.71
C GLU A 10 -2.88 -11.16 0.20
N ALA A 11 -3.15 -9.88 0.50
CA ALA A 11 -4.30 -9.49 1.32
C ALA A 11 -5.64 -9.86 0.66
N VAL A 12 -5.76 -9.61 -0.64
CA VAL A 12 -6.97 -9.99 -1.41
C VAL A 12 -7.11 -11.51 -1.49
N ALA A 13 -6.00 -12.23 -1.74
CA ALA A 13 -6.02 -13.68 -1.85
C ALA A 13 -6.37 -14.38 -0.54
N ALA A 14 -5.84 -13.89 0.58
CA ALA A 14 -6.15 -14.40 1.91
C ALA A 14 -7.66 -14.31 2.24
N CYS A 15 -8.31 -13.20 1.84
CA CYS A 15 -9.75 -13.04 2.04
C CYS A 15 -10.60 -13.92 1.12
N LEU A 16 -10.07 -14.31 -0.05
CA LEU A 16 -10.79 -15.15 -1.01
C LEU A 16 -10.63 -16.65 -0.75
N ASP A 17 -9.73 -17.04 0.15
CA ASP A 17 -9.34 -18.43 0.40
C ASP A 17 -9.11 -19.20 -0.93
N THR A 18 -8.42 -18.57 -1.85
CA THR A 18 -8.28 -19.07 -3.22
C THR A 18 -6.83 -19.35 -3.54
N LYS A 19 -6.57 -20.51 -4.16
CA LYS A 19 -5.25 -20.86 -4.68
C LYS A 19 -4.76 -19.81 -5.70
N LEU A 20 -3.66 -19.15 -5.38
CA LEU A 20 -3.02 -18.16 -6.26
C LEU A 20 -2.32 -18.86 -7.44
N THR A 21 -3.04 -19.06 -8.53
CA THR A 21 -2.42 -19.41 -9.82
C THR A 21 -1.94 -18.12 -10.52
N ALA A 22 -1.01 -18.23 -11.46
CA ALA A 22 -0.52 -17.08 -12.23
C ALA A 22 -1.64 -16.30 -12.93
N ARG A 23 -2.68 -16.99 -13.38
CA ARG A 23 -3.87 -16.39 -14.00
C ARG A 23 -4.68 -15.57 -12.98
N ILE A 24 -4.92 -16.11 -11.80
CA ILE A 24 -5.67 -15.45 -10.74
C ILE A 24 -4.86 -14.26 -10.21
N ALA A 25 -3.56 -14.40 -10.03
CA ALA A 25 -2.66 -13.33 -9.61
C ALA A 25 -2.79 -12.09 -10.51
N THR A 26 -2.77 -12.26 -11.83
CA THR A 26 -2.96 -11.15 -12.78
C THR A 26 -4.32 -10.47 -12.63
N VAL A 27 -5.38 -11.25 -12.38
CA VAL A 27 -6.74 -10.70 -12.17
C VAL A 27 -6.81 -9.90 -10.87
N VAL A 28 -6.18 -10.42 -9.79
CA VAL A 28 -6.11 -9.76 -8.48
C VAL A 28 -5.32 -8.45 -8.58
N ASP A 29 -4.15 -8.46 -9.23
CA ASP A 29 -3.33 -7.25 -9.40
C ASP A 29 -4.12 -6.14 -10.15
N GLY A 30 -4.79 -6.52 -11.24
CA GLY A 30 -5.62 -5.56 -11.98
C GLY A 30 -6.82 -5.06 -11.17
N ALA A 31 -7.40 -5.88 -10.29
CA ALA A 31 -8.48 -5.48 -9.41
C ALA A 31 -7.99 -4.51 -8.30
N ALA A 32 -6.83 -4.80 -7.70
CA ALA A 32 -6.21 -3.94 -6.69
C ALA A 32 -5.84 -2.55 -7.25
N ALA A 33 -5.29 -2.51 -8.46
CA ALA A 33 -5.00 -1.27 -9.16
C ALA A 33 -6.27 -0.46 -9.49
N ALA A 34 -7.32 -1.13 -9.97
CA ALA A 34 -8.60 -0.50 -10.26
C ALA A 34 -9.28 0.07 -8.99
N ALA A 35 -9.22 -0.67 -7.86
CA ALA A 35 -9.72 -0.21 -6.57
C ALA A 35 -8.98 1.05 -6.10
N THR A 36 -7.66 1.10 -6.26
CA THR A 36 -6.86 2.29 -5.94
C THR A 36 -7.32 3.51 -6.74
N GLY A 37 -7.48 3.38 -8.05
CA GLY A 37 -7.99 4.46 -8.90
C GLY A 37 -9.41 4.89 -8.54
N SER A 38 -10.29 3.94 -8.16
CA SER A 38 -11.65 4.22 -7.68
C SER A 38 -11.64 5.08 -6.41
N ILE A 39 -10.77 4.76 -5.46
CA ILE A 39 -10.65 5.48 -4.17
C ILE A 39 -10.06 6.87 -4.39
N GLU A 40 -9.04 7.00 -5.24
CA GLU A 40 -8.49 8.32 -5.58
C GLU A 40 -9.54 9.22 -6.23
N GLY A 41 -10.36 8.65 -7.14
CA GLY A 41 -11.49 9.35 -7.73
C GLY A 41 -12.57 9.71 -6.72
N LEU A 42 -12.89 8.81 -5.78
CA LEU A 42 -13.87 9.05 -4.72
C LEU A 42 -13.43 10.18 -3.77
N CYS A 43 -12.19 10.10 -3.29
CA CYS A 43 -11.66 11.02 -2.28
C CYS A 43 -11.03 12.29 -2.87
N HIS A 44 -10.84 12.36 -4.18
CA HIS A 44 -10.13 13.43 -4.89
C HIS A 44 -8.73 13.72 -4.31
N ARG A 45 -7.99 12.67 -3.93
CA ARG A 45 -6.64 12.76 -3.37
C ARG A 45 -5.86 11.49 -3.56
N ARG A 46 -4.51 11.61 -3.42
CA ARG A 46 -3.58 10.49 -3.42
C ARG A 46 -3.12 10.21 -2.00
N PHE A 47 -3.12 8.93 -1.62
CA PHE A 47 -2.76 8.52 -0.26
C PHE A 47 -1.30 8.07 -0.12
N TYR A 48 -0.50 8.19 -1.15
CA TYR A 48 0.95 7.92 -1.12
C TYR A 48 1.76 9.19 -1.29
N PRO A 49 3.00 9.23 -0.73
CA PRO A 49 3.90 10.37 -0.87
C PRO A 49 4.61 10.34 -2.22
N GLU A 50 4.64 11.47 -2.91
CA GLU A 50 5.35 11.68 -4.17
C GLU A 50 6.34 12.84 -4.02
N LEU A 51 7.62 12.60 -4.29
CA LEU A 51 8.65 13.64 -4.33
C LEU A 51 8.55 14.37 -5.67
N ARG A 52 8.24 15.66 -5.65
CA ARG A 52 8.13 16.47 -6.85
C ARG A 52 8.35 17.94 -6.58
N THR A 53 8.61 18.68 -7.65
CA THR A 53 8.65 20.14 -7.65
C THR A 53 7.36 20.66 -8.27
N MET A 54 6.69 21.54 -7.55
CA MET A 54 5.48 22.22 -8.02
C MET A 54 5.68 23.72 -8.03
N THR A 55 5.13 24.36 -9.06
CA THR A 55 5.15 25.81 -9.18
C THR A 55 3.77 26.40 -8.98
N PHE A 56 3.72 27.56 -8.34
CA PHE A 56 2.50 28.29 -8.04
C PHE A 56 2.67 29.74 -8.47
N ASP A 57 1.56 30.37 -8.82
CA ASP A 57 1.55 31.78 -9.11
C ASP A 57 1.74 32.59 -7.83
N TRP A 58 2.37 33.74 -7.94
CA TRP A 58 2.48 34.67 -6.81
C TRP A 58 1.09 35.09 -6.35
N PRO A 59 0.79 35.06 -5.04
CA PRO A 59 -0.48 35.53 -4.50
C PRO A 59 -0.61 37.03 -4.72
N ASP A 60 -1.43 37.40 -5.70
CA ASP A 60 -1.54 38.77 -6.15
C ASP A 60 -2.44 39.64 -5.25
N ARG A 61 -2.62 40.92 -5.66
CA ARG A 61 -3.44 41.89 -4.92
C ARG A 61 -4.93 41.54 -4.82
N GLN A 62 -5.42 40.59 -5.58
CA GLN A 62 -6.78 40.09 -5.47
C GLN A 62 -6.91 39.10 -4.31
N SER A 63 -5.81 38.54 -3.83
CA SER A 63 -5.76 37.83 -2.55
C SER A 63 -5.52 38.82 -1.43
N PRO A 64 -6.43 38.98 -0.44
CA PRO A 64 -6.28 39.96 0.65
C PRO A 64 -5.08 39.67 1.57
N THR A 65 -4.36 38.57 1.34
CA THR A 65 -3.23 38.11 2.16
C THR A 65 -2.11 37.59 1.28
N SER A 66 -1.24 38.49 0.79
CA SER A 66 -0.09 38.17 -0.06
C SER A 66 0.98 37.30 0.62
N TRP A 67 0.91 37.15 1.93
CA TRP A 67 1.79 36.29 2.73
C TRP A 67 1.29 34.83 2.82
N ARG A 68 0.15 34.50 2.18
CA ARG A 68 -0.49 33.20 2.23
C ARG A 68 -0.60 32.57 0.85
N LEU A 69 0.04 31.43 0.65
CA LEU A 69 -0.05 30.62 -0.56
C LEU A 69 -0.96 29.43 -0.32
N TRP A 70 -2.03 29.32 -1.09
CA TRP A 70 -2.91 28.15 -1.12
C TRP A 70 -2.36 27.13 -2.13
N LEU A 71 -2.28 25.86 -1.71
CA LEU A 71 -1.76 24.77 -2.54
C LEU A 71 -2.85 24.11 -3.42
N ASP A 72 -4.08 24.59 -3.32
CA ASP A 72 -5.27 24.11 -4.04
C ASP A 72 -5.47 22.59 -3.95
N ALA A 73 -5.35 21.90 -5.09
CA ALA A 73 -5.47 20.45 -5.17
C ALA A 73 -4.23 19.70 -4.69
N ASN A 74 -3.15 20.40 -4.38
CA ASN A 74 -1.86 19.78 -4.06
C ASN A 74 -1.66 19.75 -2.55
N GLU A 75 -1.85 18.59 -1.97
CA GLU A 75 -1.60 18.37 -0.54
C GLU A 75 -0.10 18.14 -0.34
N LEU A 76 0.47 18.84 0.63
CA LEU A 76 1.89 18.82 0.92
C LEU A 76 2.13 18.05 2.22
N ILE A 77 3.14 17.18 2.22
CA ILE A 77 3.57 16.41 3.40
C ILE A 77 4.77 17.10 4.04
N SER A 78 5.75 17.47 3.23
CA SER A 78 6.97 18.14 3.71
C SER A 78 7.59 18.99 2.60
N VAL A 79 8.34 20.02 3.00
CA VAL A 79 9.11 20.88 2.10
C VAL A 79 10.58 20.53 2.19
N THR A 80 11.20 20.29 1.04
CA THR A 80 12.65 20.18 0.91
C THR A 80 13.26 21.55 0.58
N SER A 81 12.61 22.29 -0.34
CA SER A 81 13.00 23.68 -0.64
C SER A 81 11.79 24.48 -1.08
N LEU A 82 11.76 25.75 -0.68
CA LEU A 82 10.79 26.75 -1.10
C LEU A 82 11.55 27.93 -1.71
N THR A 83 11.17 28.32 -2.93
CA THR A 83 11.72 29.53 -3.57
C THR A 83 10.58 30.46 -3.98
N ALA A 84 10.80 31.75 -3.86
CA ALA A 84 9.87 32.78 -4.28
C ALA A 84 10.61 33.84 -5.12
N GLY A 85 10.21 34.04 -6.38
CA GLY A 85 10.90 34.92 -7.32
C GLY A 85 12.36 34.54 -7.53
N GLY A 86 12.72 33.26 -7.46
CA GLY A 86 14.10 32.78 -7.57
C GLY A 86 14.92 32.83 -6.29
N VAL A 87 14.40 33.39 -5.20
CA VAL A 87 15.08 33.48 -3.90
C VAL A 87 14.58 32.36 -2.98
N VAL A 88 15.52 31.67 -2.31
CA VAL A 88 15.18 30.62 -1.32
C VAL A 88 14.57 31.27 -0.08
N VAL A 89 13.43 30.74 0.36
CA VAL A 89 12.80 31.08 1.63
C VAL A 89 13.21 30.03 2.67
N PRO A 90 13.94 30.39 3.72
CA PRO A 90 14.37 29.46 4.76
C PRO A 90 13.18 28.80 5.48
N ALA A 91 13.40 27.59 6.00
CA ALA A 91 12.34 26.86 6.73
C ALA A 91 11.88 27.57 8.02
N SER A 92 12.72 28.42 8.59
CA SER A 92 12.39 29.28 9.73
C SER A 92 11.38 30.39 9.42
N ASP A 93 11.23 30.75 8.15
CA ASP A 93 10.57 31.96 7.70
C ASP A 93 9.16 31.69 7.12
N TYR A 94 8.72 30.44 7.17
CA TYR A 94 7.37 30.07 6.74
C TYR A 94 6.73 29.04 7.67
N LEU A 95 5.41 28.98 7.67
CA LEU A 95 4.58 28.08 8.45
C LEU A 95 3.76 27.20 7.49
N LEU A 96 3.71 25.92 7.79
CA LEU A 96 2.85 24.96 7.09
C LEU A 96 1.51 24.85 7.83
N ARG A 97 0.40 24.86 7.10
CA ARG A 97 -0.96 24.82 7.70
C ARG A 97 -1.81 23.67 7.14
N PRO A 98 -2.59 22.98 8.01
CA PRO A 98 -2.78 23.16 9.46
C PRO A 98 -1.51 22.88 10.27
N ASP A 99 -1.44 23.37 11.51
CA ASP A 99 -0.20 23.34 12.31
C ASP A 99 0.19 21.97 12.83
N ASP A 100 -0.77 21.07 13.04
CA ASP A 100 -0.58 19.85 13.80
C ASP A 100 0.11 18.74 12.98
N ARG A 101 -0.32 18.53 11.72
CA ARG A 101 0.17 17.44 10.89
C ARG A 101 -0.27 17.56 9.43
N PRO A 102 0.44 16.90 8.49
CA PRO A 102 0.02 16.83 7.10
C PRO A 102 -1.36 16.12 6.97
N PRO A 103 -2.09 16.34 5.88
CA PRO A 103 -1.65 17.10 4.71
C PRO A 103 -1.76 18.62 4.91
N TYR A 104 -0.70 19.34 4.54
CA TYR A 104 -0.71 20.79 4.53
C TYR A 104 -1.38 21.31 3.27
N THR A 105 -2.26 22.28 3.42
CA THR A 105 -3.06 22.83 2.31
C THR A 105 -2.65 24.24 1.93
N ARG A 106 -1.79 24.87 2.73
CA ARG A 106 -1.26 26.21 2.49
C ARG A 106 0.10 26.40 3.17
N VAL A 107 0.87 27.34 2.63
CA VAL A 107 2.10 27.86 3.20
C VAL A 107 1.89 29.32 3.55
N GLU A 108 2.30 29.72 4.72
CA GLU A 108 2.21 31.12 5.20
C GLU A 108 3.63 31.60 5.51
N ILE A 109 3.99 32.81 5.05
CA ILE A 109 5.21 33.48 5.52
C ILE A 109 5.04 33.82 6.99
N ASP A 110 6.06 33.57 7.80
CA ASP A 110 6.11 34.03 9.17
C ASP A 110 6.27 35.56 9.15
N LEU A 111 5.24 36.25 9.61
CA LEU A 111 5.22 37.72 9.60
C LEU A 111 6.21 38.35 10.59
N SER A 112 6.83 37.55 11.46
CA SER A 112 7.94 38.01 12.32
C SER A 112 9.27 38.01 11.59
N SER A 113 9.38 37.34 10.44
CA SER A 113 10.57 37.32 9.58
C SER A 113 10.56 38.46 8.57
N SER A 114 11.68 38.68 7.90
CA SER A 114 11.80 39.61 6.77
C SER A 114 11.46 38.98 5.41
N ALA A 115 11.11 37.70 5.38
CA ALA A 115 10.77 36.99 4.17
C ALA A 115 9.41 37.44 3.59
N ALA A 116 9.31 37.30 2.27
CA ALA A 116 8.05 37.56 1.55
C ALA A 116 7.96 36.64 0.33
N PHE A 117 6.76 36.36 -0.11
CA PHE A 117 6.57 35.82 -1.44
C PHE A 117 6.88 36.91 -2.47
N SER A 118 7.91 36.69 -3.26
CA SER A 118 8.33 37.59 -4.36
C SER A 118 7.82 37.08 -5.69
N SER A 119 7.44 37.99 -6.59
CA SER A 119 7.03 37.63 -7.94
C SER A 119 8.21 37.39 -8.89
N GLY A 120 9.42 37.85 -8.54
CA GLY A 120 10.53 37.88 -9.49
C GLY A 120 10.17 38.68 -10.77
N ASP A 121 10.56 38.16 -11.93
CA ASP A 121 10.32 38.81 -13.23
C ASP A 121 8.86 38.64 -13.72
N THR A 122 8.13 37.65 -13.20
CA THR A 122 6.73 37.35 -13.58
C THR A 122 5.95 36.85 -12.39
N HIS A 123 4.64 37.11 -12.37
CA HIS A 123 3.74 36.59 -11.35
C HIS A 123 3.41 35.10 -11.54
N GLN A 124 3.50 34.63 -12.79
CA GLN A 124 3.20 33.23 -13.11
C GLN A 124 4.36 32.34 -12.71
N ARG A 125 4.03 31.25 -12.00
CA ARG A 125 5.01 30.23 -11.55
C ARG A 125 6.17 30.81 -10.73
N ALA A 126 5.95 31.95 -10.06
CA ALA A 126 6.98 32.64 -9.29
C ALA A 126 7.40 31.88 -8.03
N ILE A 127 6.54 31.02 -7.51
CA ILE A 127 6.82 30.25 -6.30
C ILE A 127 7.04 28.79 -6.68
N SER A 128 8.15 28.21 -6.23
CA SER A 128 8.46 26.80 -6.45
C SER A 128 8.65 26.08 -5.14
N ILE A 129 7.98 24.95 -4.97
CA ILE A 129 8.07 24.08 -3.80
C ILE A 129 8.54 22.71 -4.27
N THR A 130 9.70 22.29 -3.79
CA THR A 130 10.18 20.90 -3.90
C THR A 130 9.95 20.21 -2.57
N GLY A 131 9.32 19.04 -2.60
CA GLY A 131 9.00 18.29 -1.37
C GLY A 131 8.14 17.06 -1.63
N LEU A 132 7.69 16.44 -0.56
CA LEU A 132 6.76 15.33 -0.61
C LEU A 132 5.33 15.87 -0.67
N PHE A 133 4.60 15.45 -1.70
CA PHE A 133 3.19 15.75 -1.90
C PHE A 133 2.36 14.49 -1.76
N GLY A 134 1.14 14.60 -1.26
CA GLY A 134 0.20 13.53 -1.00
C GLY A 134 -0.50 13.72 0.35
N TYR A 135 -1.24 12.69 0.77
CA TYR A 135 -1.99 12.76 2.03
C TYR A 135 -1.08 12.63 3.24
N ARG A 136 -0.30 11.56 3.31
CA ARG A 136 0.66 11.25 4.39
C ARG A 136 1.77 10.33 3.90
N ALA A 137 2.84 10.26 4.68
CA ALA A 137 3.94 9.32 4.49
C ALA A 137 4.08 8.39 5.71
N ASP A 138 2.93 7.88 6.21
CA ASP A 138 2.93 6.92 7.31
C ASP A 138 3.56 5.61 6.83
N GLU A 139 4.45 5.04 7.64
CA GLU A 139 5.24 3.85 7.28
C GLU A 139 5.30 2.88 8.47
N ALA A 140 5.45 1.59 8.15
CA ALA A 140 5.81 0.55 9.11
C ALA A 140 7.11 -0.11 8.68
N THR A 141 7.87 -0.62 9.66
CA THR A 141 9.05 -1.45 9.37
C THR A 141 8.63 -2.76 8.69
N ALA A 142 9.38 -3.15 7.68
CA ALA A 142 9.22 -4.40 6.94
C ALA A 142 10.55 -5.15 6.86
N GLY A 143 11.24 -5.25 8.00
CA GLY A 143 12.55 -5.87 8.13
C GLY A 143 13.69 -5.02 7.60
N THR A 144 14.70 -5.69 7.09
CA THR A 144 15.92 -5.09 6.52
C THR A 144 16.25 -5.77 5.19
N THR A 145 17.13 -5.17 4.40
CA THR A 145 17.70 -5.84 3.22
C THR A 145 18.58 -7.02 3.68
N ALA A 146 18.27 -8.24 3.23
CA ALA A 146 19.05 -9.43 3.58
C ALA A 146 20.41 -9.45 2.88
N ALA A 147 20.48 -8.85 1.69
CA ALA A 147 21.70 -8.70 0.91
C ALA A 147 21.84 -7.27 0.37
N SER A 148 23.05 -6.88 -0.01
CA SER A 148 23.28 -5.57 -0.63
C SER A 148 22.63 -5.49 -2.01
N VAL A 149 22.03 -4.34 -2.33
CA VAL A 149 21.56 -4.00 -3.67
C VAL A 149 22.65 -3.20 -4.35
N GLY A 150 23.55 -3.91 -5.02
CA GLY A 150 24.84 -3.37 -5.46
C GLY A 150 24.79 -2.45 -6.68
N THR A 151 23.68 -2.40 -7.43
CA THR A 151 23.55 -1.53 -8.60
C THR A 151 22.16 -0.86 -8.68
N THR A 152 22.09 0.26 -9.37
CA THR A 152 20.84 0.99 -9.61
C THR A 152 19.91 0.28 -10.61
N SER A 153 20.43 -0.66 -11.38
CA SER A 153 19.68 -1.45 -12.37
C SER A 153 19.15 -2.78 -11.81
N THR A 154 19.56 -3.18 -10.60
CA THR A 154 19.06 -4.39 -9.94
C THR A 154 17.56 -4.23 -9.65
N THR A 155 16.75 -5.15 -10.14
CA THR A 155 15.28 -5.15 -9.96
C THR A 155 14.82 -6.11 -8.87
N THR A 156 15.74 -6.76 -8.15
CA THR A 156 15.44 -7.65 -7.04
C THR A 156 16.01 -7.09 -5.74
N VAL A 157 15.24 -7.21 -4.67
CA VAL A 157 15.63 -6.86 -3.30
C VAL A 157 15.28 -8.03 -2.39
N ASP A 158 16.30 -8.60 -1.76
CA ASP A 158 16.11 -9.66 -0.78
C ASP A 158 15.89 -9.02 0.60
N VAL A 159 14.81 -9.41 1.28
CA VAL A 159 14.44 -8.87 2.61
C VAL A 159 14.58 -9.94 3.69
N SER A 160 14.80 -9.50 4.93
CA SER A 160 14.93 -10.41 6.07
C SER A 160 13.58 -10.95 6.57
N ASP A 161 12.49 -10.27 6.23
CA ASP A 161 11.14 -10.58 6.65
C ASP A 161 10.16 -10.23 5.52
N SER A 162 9.30 -11.17 5.14
CA SER A 162 8.29 -10.99 4.10
C SER A 162 6.86 -11.02 4.63
N SER A 163 6.64 -11.16 5.94
CA SER A 163 5.31 -11.24 6.57
C SER A 163 4.46 -10.00 6.30
N GLY A 164 5.12 -8.84 6.31
CA GLY A 164 4.50 -7.54 6.12
C GLY A 164 4.55 -6.98 4.70
N VAL A 165 5.08 -7.72 3.70
CA VAL A 165 5.29 -7.19 2.35
C VAL A 165 4.54 -8.01 1.32
N GLY A 166 3.71 -7.35 0.50
CA GLY A 166 2.95 -7.97 -0.59
C GLY A 166 3.20 -7.32 -1.95
N VAL A 167 2.72 -7.98 -3.00
CA VAL A 167 2.73 -7.40 -4.35
C VAL A 167 1.74 -6.24 -4.41
N GLY A 168 2.20 -5.08 -4.87
CA GLY A 168 1.49 -3.81 -4.88
C GLY A 168 1.94 -2.84 -3.80
N ASP A 169 2.70 -3.28 -2.79
CA ASP A 169 3.23 -2.40 -1.74
C ASP A 169 4.25 -1.39 -2.29
N LEU A 170 4.21 -0.21 -1.71
CA LEU A 170 5.22 0.83 -1.86
C LEU A 170 6.22 0.73 -0.71
N LEU A 171 7.45 0.39 -1.04
CA LEU A 171 8.56 0.30 -0.10
C LEU A 171 9.44 1.53 -0.17
N ARG A 172 10.12 1.83 0.95
CA ARG A 172 11.23 2.78 1.02
C ARG A 172 12.44 2.13 1.67
N VAL A 173 13.58 2.26 1.01
CA VAL A 173 14.90 1.93 1.55
C VAL A 173 15.75 3.19 1.46
N ASP A 174 16.28 3.66 2.56
CA ASP A 174 16.93 4.98 2.65
C ASP A 174 16.00 6.09 2.11
N SER A 175 16.40 6.77 1.04
CA SER A 175 15.60 7.81 0.36
C SER A 175 14.87 7.32 -0.89
N GLU A 176 15.13 6.09 -1.34
CA GLU A 176 14.52 5.53 -2.54
C GLU A 176 13.15 4.89 -2.23
N ARG A 177 12.18 5.13 -3.12
CA ARG A 177 10.91 4.40 -3.15
C ARG A 177 10.87 3.42 -4.29
N MET A 178 10.28 2.26 -4.02
CA MET A 178 10.14 1.18 -4.99
C MET A 178 8.80 0.47 -4.81
N THR A 179 8.22 -0.04 -5.89
CA THR A 179 6.96 -0.80 -5.86
C THR A 179 7.24 -2.27 -6.05
N VAL A 180 6.66 -3.11 -5.21
CA VAL A 180 6.77 -4.57 -5.31
C VAL A 180 5.85 -5.07 -6.43
N THR A 181 6.43 -5.78 -7.40
CA THR A 181 5.70 -6.37 -8.54
C THR A 181 5.71 -7.89 -8.54
N GLY A 182 6.55 -8.49 -7.70
CA GLY A 182 6.63 -9.95 -7.58
C GLY A 182 7.36 -10.37 -6.31
N ARG A 183 7.13 -11.63 -5.92
CA ARG A 183 7.79 -12.28 -4.80
C ARG A 183 8.20 -13.67 -5.21
N SER A 184 9.37 -14.13 -4.79
CA SER A 184 9.85 -15.48 -5.03
C SER A 184 10.54 -16.04 -3.79
N ALA A 185 10.60 -17.37 -3.73
CA ALA A 185 11.24 -18.08 -2.64
C ALA A 185 12.73 -17.72 -2.55
N LEU A 186 13.18 -17.44 -1.34
CA LEU A 186 14.56 -17.26 -0.93
C LEU A 186 14.82 -18.22 0.23
N ASP A 187 15.95 -18.87 0.22
CA ASP A 187 16.38 -19.72 1.33
C ASP A 187 16.55 -18.87 2.59
N THR A 188 15.90 -19.28 3.68
CA THR A 188 15.99 -18.60 4.97
C THR A 188 17.28 -18.94 5.72
N GLY A 189 18.05 -19.92 5.23
CA GLY A 189 19.19 -20.51 5.90
C GLY A 189 18.79 -21.38 7.09
N GLN A 190 17.50 -21.77 7.17
CA GLN A 190 16.99 -22.68 8.19
C GLN A 190 16.58 -24.00 7.54
N ASP A 191 16.93 -25.09 8.23
CA ASP A 191 16.51 -26.45 7.89
C ASP A 191 15.68 -27.03 9.04
N LEU A 192 14.83 -28.00 8.73
CA LEU A 192 14.07 -28.72 9.74
C LEU A 192 15.02 -29.50 10.65
N THR A 193 14.85 -29.32 11.95
CA THR A 193 15.58 -30.09 12.99
C THR A 193 14.76 -31.25 13.55
N THR A 194 13.46 -31.28 13.26
CA THR A 194 12.53 -32.39 13.58
C THR A 194 11.81 -32.82 12.30
N THR A 195 11.30 -34.04 12.26
CA THR A 195 10.41 -34.50 11.18
C THR A 195 9.05 -33.82 11.31
N LEU A 196 8.34 -33.74 10.20
CA LEU A 196 6.97 -33.28 10.13
C LEU A 196 6.19 -34.34 9.33
N ASP A 197 5.17 -34.92 9.94
CA ASP A 197 4.41 -36.02 9.30
C ASP A 197 3.39 -35.50 8.28
N ALA A 198 2.89 -36.39 7.42
CA ALA A 198 1.85 -36.06 6.43
C ALA A 198 0.44 -36.00 7.07
N ASP A 199 0.34 -35.50 8.29
CA ASP A 199 -0.90 -35.28 9.02
C ASP A 199 -1.16 -33.77 9.16
N VAL A 200 -2.35 -33.34 8.82
CA VAL A 200 -2.76 -31.94 8.97
C VAL A 200 -2.73 -31.48 10.42
N GLY A 201 -2.86 -32.39 11.37
CA GLY A 201 -2.78 -32.12 12.80
C GLY A 201 -1.35 -32.05 13.35
N ASP A 202 -0.32 -32.39 12.55
CA ASP A 202 1.08 -32.17 12.91
C ASP A 202 1.50 -30.78 12.45
N GLU A 203 1.31 -29.79 13.29
CA GLU A 203 1.42 -28.35 13.00
C GLU A 203 2.72 -27.72 13.52
N THR A 204 3.68 -28.56 13.98
CA THR A 204 4.89 -28.02 14.61
C THR A 204 6.16 -28.67 14.08
N PHE A 205 7.18 -27.87 13.81
CA PHE A 205 8.53 -28.36 13.52
C PHE A 205 9.61 -27.44 14.08
N GLY A 206 10.77 -28.04 14.38
CA GLY A 206 11.93 -27.32 14.87
C GLY A 206 12.78 -26.77 13.73
N VAL A 207 13.42 -25.64 13.97
CA VAL A 207 14.49 -25.04 13.14
C VAL A 207 15.70 -24.69 14.00
N ALA A 208 16.86 -24.40 13.38
CA ALA A 208 18.05 -24.03 14.16
C ALA A 208 17.89 -22.67 14.88
N SER A 209 17.16 -21.72 14.27
CA SER A 209 16.90 -20.40 14.84
C SER A 209 15.51 -19.89 14.46
N GLY A 210 14.57 -19.94 15.41
CA GLY A 210 13.20 -19.47 15.18
C GLY A 210 13.11 -17.98 14.90
N VAL A 211 14.02 -17.17 15.44
CA VAL A 211 14.06 -15.71 15.16
C VAL A 211 14.40 -15.38 13.70
N ALA A 212 14.85 -16.34 12.93
CA ALA A 212 15.08 -16.17 11.50
C ALA A 212 13.80 -16.25 10.65
N VAL A 213 12.66 -16.62 11.24
CA VAL A 213 11.38 -16.75 10.57
C VAL A 213 10.35 -15.90 11.32
N ALA A 214 9.56 -15.12 10.58
CA ALA A 214 8.57 -14.23 11.19
C ALA A 214 7.18 -14.86 11.22
N VAL A 215 6.40 -14.54 12.26
CA VAL A 215 4.98 -14.88 12.33
C VAL A 215 4.25 -14.21 11.17
N GLY A 216 3.39 -14.95 10.49
CA GLY A 216 2.65 -14.50 9.30
C GLY A 216 3.40 -14.74 7.98
N GLU A 217 4.66 -15.18 7.99
CA GLU A 217 5.33 -15.61 6.75
C GLU A 217 4.72 -16.91 6.21
N THR A 218 4.63 -17.00 4.90
CA THR A 218 4.32 -18.25 4.21
C THR A 218 5.63 -18.95 3.87
N VAL A 219 5.98 -19.99 4.61
CA VAL A 219 7.18 -20.79 4.33
C VAL A 219 6.88 -21.90 3.33
N LEU A 220 7.90 -22.30 2.59
CA LEU A 220 7.88 -23.41 1.66
C LEU A 220 8.92 -24.43 2.10
N VAL A 221 8.49 -25.67 2.33
CA VAL A 221 9.34 -26.81 2.57
C VAL A 221 9.03 -27.84 1.47
N ASP A 222 10.04 -28.25 0.71
CA ASP A 222 9.87 -29.06 -0.51
C ASP A 222 8.81 -28.45 -1.46
N SER A 223 7.60 -29.01 -1.48
CA SER A 223 6.48 -28.53 -2.31
C SER A 223 5.27 -28.01 -1.51
N GLU A 224 5.34 -28.08 -0.18
CA GLU A 224 4.26 -27.63 0.70
C GLU A 224 4.49 -26.20 1.19
N ARG A 225 3.46 -25.38 1.09
CA ARG A 225 3.40 -24.07 1.72
C ARG A 225 2.68 -24.15 3.05
N MET A 226 3.23 -23.46 4.03
CA MET A 226 2.68 -23.39 5.39
C MET A 226 2.73 -21.93 5.86
N VAL A 227 1.71 -21.48 6.58
CA VAL A 227 1.70 -20.15 7.20
C VAL A 227 2.20 -20.27 8.62
N VAL A 228 3.20 -19.50 8.99
CA VAL A 228 3.73 -19.47 10.36
C VAL A 228 2.74 -18.72 11.24
N GLU A 229 2.13 -19.41 12.19
CA GLU A 229 1.14 -18.85 13.13
C GLU A 229 1.78 -18.39 14.42
N ASP A 230 2.82 -19.08 14.87
CA ASP A 230 3.56 -18.72 16.08
C ASP A 230 5.02 -19.22 16.01
N VAL A 231 5.88 -18.62 16.82
CA VAL A 231 7.29 -18.99 16.99
C VAL A 231 7.61 -19.13 18.46
N ALA A 232 7.69 -20.38 18.93
CA ALA A 232 8.01 -20.72 20.31
C ALA A 232 9.49 -21.14 20.45
N GLY A 233 10.38 -20.19 20.68
CA GLY A 233 11.82 -20.45 20.69
C GLY A 233 12.32 -20.85 19.29
N ASN A 234 12.73 -22.09 19.14
CA ASN A 234 13.16 -22.65 17.84
C ASN A 234 12.10 -23.59 17.24
N THR A 235 10.90 -23.62 17.78
CA THR A 235 9.78 -24.38 17.23
C THR A 235 8.82 -23.42 16.50
N LEU A 236 8.51 -23.71 15.25
CA LEU A 236 7.51 -23.01 14.45
C LEU A 236 6.19 -23.74 14.59
N VAL A 237 5.10 -23.00 14.81
CA VAL A 237 3.72 -23.47 14.72
C VAL A 237 3.16 -22.98 13.39
N VAL A 238 2.61 -23.89 12.57
CA VAL A 238 2.25 -23.59 11.18
C VAL A 238 0.87 -24.12 10.80
N ALA A 239 0.14 -23.35 10.02
CA ALA A 239 -1.02 -23.86 9.29
C ALA A 239 -0.56 -24.55 8.00
N ARG A 240 -0.91 -25.84 7.88
CA ARG A 240 -0.45 -26.72 6.80
C ARG A 240 -1.24 -26.53 5.49
N GLY A 241 -0.63 -26.91 4.37
CA GLY A 241 -1.31 -26.95 3.07
C GLY A 241 -1.75 -25.60 2.51
N ALA A 242 -1.10 -24.52 2.90
CA ALA A 242 -1.44 -23.16 2.46
C ALA A 242 -1.41 -23.00 0.94
N ASP A 243 -2.17 -22.05 0.41
CA ASP A 243 -2.32 -21.76 -1.03
C ASP A 243 -2.74 -22.99 -1.87
N GLY A 244 -3.42 -23.96 -1.27
CA GLY A 244 -3.89 -25.18 -1.91
C GLY A 244 -2.74 -26.13 -2.29
N THR A 245 -1.61 -26.09 -1.60
CA THR A 245 -0.58 -27.13 -1.66
C THR A 245 -1.03 -28.37 -0.88
N THR A 246 -0.44 -29.52 -1.18
CA THR A 246 -0.79 -30.78 -0.51
C THR A 246 0.08 -30.95 0.73
N VAL A 247 -0.55 -31.32 1.84
CA VAL A 247 0.17 -31.71 3.07
C VAL A 247 1.03 -32.93 2.80
N ALA A 248 2.31 -32.88 3.16
CA ALA A 248 3.29 -33.92 2.89
C ALA A 248 4.19 -34.15 4.13
N ALA A 249 4.82 -35.31 4.20
CA ALA A 249 5.86 -35.55 5.20
C ALA A 249 7.17 -34.89 4.80
N HIS A 250 7.85 -34.28 5.79
CA HIS A 250 9.15 -33.62 5.60
C HIS A 250 10.18 -34.22 6.54
N SER A 251 11.36 -34.46 6.01
CA SER A 251 12.47 -35.04 6.78
C SER A 251 13.30 -33.96 7.47
N ILE A 252 14.03 -34.35 8.52
CA ILE A 252 15.10 -33.52 9.09
C ILE A 252 16.08 -33.13 7.99
N GLY A 253 16.50 -31.86 7.97
CA GLY A 253 17.39 -31.29 6.98
C GLY A 253 16.70 -30.76 5.73
N ALA A 254 15.37 -30.84 5.63
CA ALA A 254 14.64 -30.15 4.56
C ALA A 254 14.74 -28.64 4.74
N SER A 255 15.13 -27.91 3.68
CA SER A 255 15.35 -26.46 3.74
C SER A 255 14.06 -25.69 3.74
N VAL A 256 14.02 -24.60 4.53
CA VAL A 256 12.89 -23.70 4.69
C VAL A 256 13.11 -22.46 3.82
N TYR A 257 12.23 -22.24 2.87
CA TYR A 257 12.21 -21.06 2.00
C TYR A 257 11.10 -20.12 2.42
N ALA A 258 11.28 -18.81 2.21
CA ALA A 258 10.23 -17.81 2.37
C ALA A 258 10.20 -16.87 1.15
N PRO A 259 9.06 -16.18 0.84
CA PRO A 259 8.94 -15.33 -0.34
C PRO A 259 9.62 -13.96 -0.13
N ARG A 260 10.91 -13.99 0.26
CA ARG A 260 11.73 -12.84 0.65
C ARG A 260 12.48 -12.18 -0.49
N ARG A 261 12.53 -12.80 -1.68
CA ARG A 261 13.09 -12.16 -2.88
C ARG A 261 11.99 -11.38 -3.57
N LEU A 262 12.05 -10.06 -3.43
CA LEU A 262 11.09 -9.14 -4.03
C LEU A 262 11.57 -8.73 -5.42
N THR A 263 10.67 -8.77 -6.40
CA THR A 263 10.86 -8.09 -7.69
C THR A 263 10.24 -6.70 -7.57
N VAL A 264 11.01 -5.65 -7.89
CA VAL A 264 10.61 -4.27 -7.66
C VAL A 264 10.82 -3.38 -8.89
N VAL A 265 10.00 -2.36 -9.00
CA VAL A 265 10.29 -1.20 -9.85
C VAL A 265 10.94 -0.14 -8.99
N ARG A 266 12.15 0.25 -9.37
CA ARG A 266 13.05 1.15 -8.63
C ARG A 266 12.79 2.61 -8.95
N GLY A 267 13.13 3.51 -8.00
CA GLY A 267 13.13 4.95 -8.24
C GLY A 267 11.75 5.51 -8.57
N VAL A 268 10.68 5.00 -7.95
CA VAL A 268 9.31 5.45 -8.22
C VAL A 268 9.00 6.75 -7.46
N LEU A 269 7.91 7.42 -7.85
CA LEU A 269 7.37 8.61 -7.17
C LEU A 269 8.41 9.75 -7.01
N GLY A 270 9.20 9.98 -8.06
CA GLY A 270 10.17 11.08 -8.11
C GLY A 270 11.47 10.82 -7.33
N THR A 271 11.65 9.63 -6.76
CA THR A 271 12.92 9.24 -6.15
C THR A 271 13.86 8.65 -7.20
N THR A 272 15.14 8.55 -6.88
CA THR A 272 16.17 8.01 -7.78
C THR A 272 16.65 6.67 -7.24
N ALA A 273 16.82 5.67 -8.13
CA ALA A 273 17.39 4.38 -7.77
C ALA A 273 18.82 4.55 -7.21
N ALA A 274 19.10 3.93 -6.07
CA ALA A 274 20.37 4.01 -5.37
C ALA A 274 20.88 2.61 -5.00
N VAL A 275 22.13 2.51 -4.61
CA VAL A 275 22.69 1.29 -3.99
C VAL A 275 22.29 1.24 -2.51
N HIS A 276 22.03 0.05 -1.99
CA HIS A 276 21.68 -0.15 -0.60
C HIS A 276 22.58 -1.21 0.03
N SER A 277 23.02 -0.96 1.24
CA SER A 277 23.82 -1.93 2.00
C SER A 277 22.93 -3.07 2.51
N SER A 278 23.51 -4.24 2.75
CA SER A 278 22.89 -5.28 3.55
C SER A 278 22.58 -4.72 4.95
N GLY A 279 21.41 -5.08 5.51
CA GLY A 279 20.95 -4.57 6.80
C GLY A 279 20.29 -3.19 6.73
N ALA A 280 20.17 -2.54 5.57
CA ALA A 280 19.43 -1.29 5.44
C ALA A 280 17.95 -1.49 5.80
N ALA A 281 17.38 -0.57 6.58
CA ALA A 281 15.99 -0.67 7.01
C ALA A 281 15.02 -0.55 5.82
N VAL A 282 14.07 -1.48 5.77
CA VAL A 282 12.99 -1.48 4.78
C VAL A 282 11.72 -0.99 5.46
N TYR A 283 11.09 0.01 4.88
CA TYR A 283 9.80 0.54 5.33
C TYR A 283 8.74 0.32 4.27
N ARG A 284 7.55 -0.05 4.71
CA ARG A 284 6.36 -0.14 3.87
C ARG A 284 5.45 1.06 4.13
N HIS A 285 5.00 1.72 3.08
CA HIS A 285 3.99 2.77 3.19
C HIS A 285 2.65 2.21 3.68
N LEU A 286 2.01 2.93 4.60
CA LEU A 286 0.72 2.57 5.17
C LEU A 286 -0.36 3.60 4.77
N PRO A 287 -1.18 3.32 3.76
CA PRO A 287 -2.40 4.08 3.55
C PRO A 287 -3.31 4.02 4.78
N PRO A 288 -4.19 5.02 5.00
CA PRO A 288 -5.14 5.00 6.12
C PRO A 288 -5.93 3.69 6.20
N PRO A 289 -6.28 3.21 7.40
CA PRO A 289 -6.97 1.91 7.57
C PRO A 289 -8.24 1.76 6.73
N LEU A 290 -9.12 2.77 6.72
CA LEU A 290 -10.35 2.75 5.90
C LEU A 290 -10.07 2.72 4.40
N VAL A 291 -8.98 3.35 3.95
CA VAL A 291 -8.57 3.31 2.53
C VAL A 291 -8.11 1.90 2.16
N ARG A 292 -7.35 1.23 3.03
CA ARG A 292 -6.89 -0.16 2.81
C ARG A 292 -8.06 -1.14 2.84
N GLU A 293 -8.96 -1.00 3.82
CA GLU A 293 -10.18 -1.81 3.93
C GLU A 293 -11.01 -1.68 2.65
N LEU A 294 -11.31 -0.45 2.23
CA LEU A 294 -12.08 -0.19 1.02
C LEU A 294 -11.40 -0.75 -0.24
N ALA A 295 -10.07 -0.59 -0.37
CA ALA A 295 -9.32 -1.11 -1.50
C ALA A 295 -9.38 -2.64 -1.58
N THR A 296 -9.30 -3.31 -0.44
CA THR A 296 -9.39 -4.77 -0.36
C THR A 296 -10.80 -5.25 -0.74
N GLU A 297 -11.84 -4.64 -0.19
CA GLU A 297 -13.23 -5.00 -0.47
C GLU A 297 -13.63 -4.74 -1.93
N GLU A 298 -13.20 -3.61 -2.53
CA GLU A 298 -13.44 -3.34 -3.95
C GLU A 298 -12.69 -4.33 -4.85
N ALA A 299 -11.45 -4.67 -4.50
CA ALA A 299 -10.66 -5.65 -5.25
C ALA A 299 -11.29 -7.04 -5.18
N ILE A 300 -11.70 -7.51 -3.99
CA ILE A 300 -12.40 -8.79 -3.79
C ILE A 300 -13.68 -8.84 -4.65
N THR A 301 -14.50 -7.79 -4.57
CA THR A 301 -15.74 -7.70 -5.36
C THR A 301 -15.44 -7.82 -6.86
N SER A 302 -14.46 -7.08 -7.35
CA SER A 302 -14.04 -7.12 -8.77
C SER A 302 -13.51 -8.50 -9.19
N VAL A 303 -12.74 -9.17 -8.34
CA VAL A 303 -12.22 -10.52 -8.61
C VAL A 303 -13.39 -11.52 -8.69
N LEU A 304 -14.29 -11.49 -7.71
CA LEU A 304 -15.46 -12.38 -7.69
C LEU A 304 -16.33 -12.19 -8.94
N GLU A 305 -16.60 -10.96 -9.36
CA GLU A 305 -17.33 -10.67 -10.59
C GLU A 305 -16.65 -11.25 -11.83
N LYS A 306 -15.33 -11.12 -11.94
CA LYS A 306 -14.55 -11.62 -13.08
C LYS A 306 -14.40 -13.14 -13.10
N VAL A 307 -14.24 -13.77 -11.93
CA VAL A 307 -13.98 -15.21 -11.82
C VAL A 307 -15.28 -16.01 -11.87
N THR A 308 -16.33 -15.54 -11.22
CA THR A 308 -17.59 -16.28 -11.11
C THR A 308 -18.63 -15.89 -12.18
N GLY A 309 -18.43 -14.77 -12.87
CA GLY A 309 -19.42 -14.25 -13.80
C GLY A 309 -20.74 -13.81 -13.15
N LEU A 310 -20.77 -13.72 -11.82
CA LEU A 310 -21.97 -13.46 -11.00
C LEU A 310 -22.67 -12.15 -11.39
N ALA A 311 -21.92 -11.10 -11.76
CA ALA A 311 -22.51 -9.83 -12.17
C ALA A 311 -23.37 -9.95 -13.45
N ARG A 312 -22.98 -10.83 -14.38
CA ARG A 312 -23.76 -11.08 -15.61
C ARG A 312 -25.07 -11.82 -15.31
N VAL A 313 -25.05 -12.76 -14.37
CA VAL A 313 -26.23 -13.55 -14.02
C VAL A 313 -27.25 -12.70 -13.24
N VAL A 314 -26.80 -11.83 -12.35
CA VAL A 314 -27.71 -10.95 -11.57
C VAL A 314 -28.35 -9.88 -12.46
N GLY A 315 -27.60 -9.34 -13.43
CA GLY A 315 -28.13 -8.34 -14.38
C GLY A 315 -29.20 -8.91 -15.33
N GLU A 316 -29.05 -10.15 -15.81
CA GLU A 316 -30.05 -10.81 -16.66
C GLU A 316 -31.28 -11.30 -15.89
N TYR A 317 -31.13 -11.70 -14.62
CA TYR A 317 -32.23 -12.17 -13.79
C TYR A 317 -33.09 -11.02 -13.24
N SER A 318 -32.51 -9.87 -12.94
CA SER A 318 -33.30 -8.73 -12.44
C SER A 318 -34.22 -8.12 -13.48
N GLY A 319 -33.96 -8.33 -14.79
CA GLY A 319 -34.83 -7.91 -15.88
C GLY A 319 -36.04 -8.84 -16.14
N ARG A 320 -36.01 -10.07 -15.63
CA ARG A 320 -37.05 -11.08 -15.89
C ARG A 320 -37.96 -11.41 -14.71
N LEU A 321 -37.54 -11.13 -13.49
CA LEU A 321 -38.33 -11.36 -12.29
C LEU A 321 -38.75 -10.00 -11.70
N GLY A 322 -39.87 -9.52 -12.22
CA GLY A 322 -40.61 -8.51 -11.50
C GLY A 322 -40.96 -9.03 -10.11
N ARG A 323 -40.48 -8.33 -9.07
CA ARG A 323 -40.86 -8.43 -7.68
C ARG A 323 -40.34 -9.63 -6.87
N SER A 324 -39.34 -9.31 -6.04
CA SER A 324 -39.12 -9.86 -4.71
C SER A 324 -39.14 -11.38 -4.51
N ASP A 325 -38.19 -12.08 -5.10
CA ASP A 325 -37.69 -13.28 -4.43
C ASP A 325 -36.17 -13.28 -4.52
N THR A 326 -35.60 -13.11 -3.36
CA THR A 326 -34.16 -13.09 -3.14
C THR A 326 -33.60 -14.48 -3.42
N VAL A 327 -33.06 -14.69 -4.61
CA VAL A 327 -32.21 -15.85 -4.84
C VAL A 327 -30.90 -15.59 -4.14
N THR A 328 -30.75 -16.24 -3.00
CA THR A 328 -29.50 -16.28 -2.26
C THR A 328 -28.53 -17.17 -3.02
N ALA A 329 -27.83 -16.62 -4.00
CA ALA A 329 -26.56 -17.20 -4.42
C ALA A 329 -25.58 -16.90 -3.29
N GLY A 330 -24.95 -17.91 -2.73
CA GLY A 330 -24.26 -17.92 -1.44
C GLY A 330 -23.02 -17.04 -1.30
N TYR A 331 -22.94 -15.88 -1.94
CA TYR A 331 -21.99 -14.82 -1.64
C TYR A 331 -22.64 -13.47 -1.97
N GLY A 332 -23.13 -12.78 -0.94
CA GLY A 332 -23.13 -11.35 -0.89
C GLY A 332 -24.27 -10.56 -1.50
N GLN A 333 -25.51 -11.07 -1.62
CA GLN A 333 -26.69 -10.20 -1.64
C GLN A 333 -27.74 -10.69 -0.63
N THR A 334 -27.49 -10.37 0.61
CA THR A 334 -28.56 -10.27 1.60
C THR A 334 -29.17 -8.89 1.49
N SER A 335 -30.49 -8.80 1.61
CA SER A 335 -31.22 -7.53 1.71
C SER A 335 -30.54 -6.60 2.74
N ASP A 336 -30.59 -5.28 2.57
CA ASP A 336 -29.93 -4.30 3.44
C ASP A 336 -30.11 -4.58 4.94
N LYS A 337 -31.24 -5.15 5.36
CA LYS A 337 -31.50 -5.56 6.76
C LYS A 337 -30.69 -6.77 7.25
N LYS A 338 -30.15 -7.62 6.39
CA LYS A 338 -29.24 -8.72 6.77
C LYS A 338 -27.77 -8.32 6.67
N ARG A 339 -27.44 -7.27 5.91
CA ARG A 339 -26.08 -6.73 5.83
C ARG A 339 -25.64 -6.08 7.15
N ASP A 340 -26.57 -5.45 7.88
CA ASP A 340 -26.30 -4.85 9.18
C ASP A 340 -25.96 -5.89 10.27
N ALA A 341 -26.24 -7.16 10.03
CA ALA A 341 -25.97 -8.25 10.96
C ALA A 341 -24.67 -9.02 10.68
N VAL A 342 -24.03 -8.86 9.51
CA VAL A 342 -22.88 -9.69 9.07
C VAL A 342 -21.62 -8.85 8.73
N GLY A 343 -21.69 -7.54 8.79
CA GLY A 343 -20.58 -6.63 8.50
C GLY A 343 -21.02 -5.41 7.69
N ARG A 344 -20.19 -4.38 7.68
CA ARG A 344 -20.43 -3.17 6.89
C ARG A 344 -20.42 -3.51 5.40
N GLY A 345 -21.51 -3.22 4.67
CA GLY A 345 -21.53 -3.38 3.22
C GLY A 345 -20.59 -2.39 2.51
N LEU A 346 -20.11 -2.75 1.32
CA LEU A 346 -19.17 -1.93 0.53
C LEU A 346 -19.61 -0.46 0.38
N SER A 347 -20.92 -0.20 0.20
CA SER A 347 -21.48 1.15 0.11
C SER A 347 -21.29 1.98 1.39
N ALA A 348 -21.39 1.35 2.57
CA ALA A 348 -21.16 2.00 3.85
C ALA A 348 -19.67 2.32 4.05
N ILE A 349 -18.79 1.38 3.73
CA ILE A 349 -17.32 1.60 3.80
C ILE A 349 -16.91 2.75 2.86
N ARG A 350 -17.47 2.81 1.65
CA ARG A 350 -17.25 3.93 0.71
C ARG A 350 -17.71 5.26 1.28
N ALA A 351 -18.89 5.30 1.90
CA ALA A 351 -19.44 6.50 2.52
C ALA A 351 -18.57 6.97 3.70
N ASP A 352 -18.14 6.05 4.56
CA ASP A 352 -17.27 6.35 5.70
C ASP A 352 -15.89 6.84 5.22
N CYS A 353 -15.30 6.16 4.24
CA CYS A 353 -14.03 6.57 3.64
C CYS A 353 -14.09 7.97 3.04
N TYR A 354 -15.18 8.29 2.32
CA TYR A 354 -15.39 9.64 1.79
C TYR A 354 -15.63 10.67 2.90
N ALA A 355 -16.41 10.33 3.92
CA ALA A 355 -16.69 11.22 5.03
C ALA A 355 -15.43 11.61 5.82
N GLU A 356 -14.53 10.64 6.03
CA GLU A 356 -13.28 10.87 6.78
C GLU A 356 -12.17 11.45 5.89
N HIS A 357 -12.01 10.90 4.70
CA HIS A 357 -10.85 11.21 3.84
C HIS A 357 -11.21 11.98 2.58
N GLY A 358 -12.50 12.15 2.25
CA GLY A 358 -12.94 12.89 1.08
C GLY A 358 -12.50 14.35 1.15
N ARG A 359 -11.96 14.87 0.06
CA ARG A 359 -11.53 16.25 -0.01
C ARG A 359 -12.74 17.18 -0.16
N LYS A 360 -12.92 18.08 0.78
CA LYS A 360 -13.89 19.16 0.65
C LYS A 360 -13.35 20.19 -0.35
N LEU A 361 -13.83 20.14 -1.57
CA LEU A 361 -13.52 21.16 -2.57
C LEU A 361 -14.07 22.50 -2.10
N ARG A 362 -13.18 23.48 -1.91
CA ARG A 362 -13.62 24.85 -1.63
C ARG A 362 -14.13 25.45 -2.93
N SER A 363 -15.39 25.85 -2.97
CA SER A 363 -15.84 26.78 -3.99
C SER A 363 -15.16 28.12 -3.73
N ARG A 364 -14.26 28.56 -4.61
CA ARG A 364 -13.89 29.97 -4.65
C ARG A 364 -15.08 30.71 -5.23
N ALA A 365 -15.68 31.62 -4.46
CA ALA A 365 -16.51 32.64 -5.06
C ALA A 365 -15.58 33.46 -5.99
N VAL A 366 -15.90 33.48 -7.27
CA VAL A 366 -15.27 34.32 -8.29
C VAL A 366 -15.70 35.74 -8.04
#